data_b95713f6788db60eaddbfff42f4dfed4
#
_entry.id   b95713f6788db60eaddbfff42f4dfed4
#
_cell.length_a   1.000
_cell.length_b   1.000
_cell.length_c   1.000
_cell.angle_alpha   90.00
_cell.angle_beta   90.00
_cell.angle_gamma   90.00
#
_symmetry.space_group_name_H-M   'P 1'
#
loop_
_entity.id
_entity.type
_entity.pdbx_description
1 polymer ?
#
loop_
_entity_poly.entity_id
_entity_poly.type
_entity_poly.pdbx_seq_one_letter_code
_entity_poly.pdbx_strand_id
1 'polypeptide(L)'
;DIIQRNVSFEEKDPEYNIFLEEFTKGSFNLVFIGCFICVFALLIQKVCLQVTVEGVNGGSVVLPCSSTQHDLKLQDVSVHWRHNNSEIVYDIIKGGDVVSVQNPRYKNRAETFPNEYLRGNFSIKLNNLQHTDGGMFSCLITPSNEQETIQLNIKELTAGKGNKSIEQANQGSAQTTTVIRICVVVILLVLILISAMAYFMFHRRRRFQAAI
;
A
#
# COMPACT_ATOMS: atom_id res chain seq x y z
N ASP A 1 53.65 49.41 30.24
CA ASP A 1 53.80 48.94 28.85
C ASP A 1 52.99 47.69 28.61
N ILE A 2 51.73 47.90 28.34
CA ILE A 2 50.82 46.82 27.99
C ILE A 2 50.44 47.02 26.53
N ILE A 3 50.98 46.16 25.71
CA ILE A 3 50.67 46.12 24.27
C ILE A 3 49.22 45.64 24.15
N GLN A 4 48.33 46.53 23.81
CA GLN A 4 47.02 46.20 23.30
C GLN A 4 47.18 45.63 21.89
N ARG A 5 47.03 44.33 21.77
CA ARG A 5 46.82 43.66 20.48
C ARG A 5 45.39 43.92 20.03
N ASN A 6 45.21 44.84 19.11
CA ASN A 6 43.97 44.96 18.35
C ASN A 6 43.77 43.69 17.56
N VAL A 7 42.83 42.87 18.01
CA VAL A 7 42.24 41.85 17.18
C VAL A 7 41.30 42.57 16.21
N SER A 8 41.76 42.81 15.01
CA SER A 8 40.89 43.25 13.94
C SER A 8 39.85 42.18 13.69
N PHE A 9 38.62 42.51 13.91
CA PHE A 9 37.47 41.72 13.54
C PHE A 9 37.51 41.66 11.99
N GLU A 10 37.90 40.48 11.49
CA GLU A 10 37.96 40.19 10.07
C GLU A 10 36.51 40.30 9.56
N GLU A 11 36.25 41.37 8.80
CA GLU A 11 34.99 41.63 8.12
C GLU A 11 34.76 40.44 7.15
N LYS A 12 33.85 39.54 7.51
CA LYS A 12 33.51 38.38 6.70
C LYS A 12 33.00 38.88 5.36
N ASP A 13 33.70 38.49 4.32
CA ASP A 13 33.37 38.79 2.93
C ASP A 13 31.86 38.58 2.67
N PRO A 14 31.16 39.58 2.13
CA PRO A 14 29.74 39.47 1.82
C PRO A 14 29.45 38.32 0.84
N GLU A 15 30.39 37.93 0.00
CA GLU A 15 30.28 36.77 -0.89
C GLU A 15 30.18 35.46 -0.13
N TYR A 16 30.89 35.32 1.00
CA TYR A 16 30.81 34.08 1.82
C TYR A 16 29.43 33.92 2.45
N ASN A 17 28.79 34.99 2.89
CA ASN A 17 27.44 34.96 3.45
C ASN A 17 26.38 34.65 2.37
N ILE A 18 26.53 35.17 1.18
CA ILE A 18 25.65 34.88 0.05
C ILE A 18 25.80 33.40 -0.37
N PHE A 19 27.03 32.87 -0.38
CA PHE A 19 27.30 31.48 -0.68
C PHE A 19 26.67 30.52 0.34
N LEU A 20 26.77 30.84 1.64
CA LEU A 20 26.16 30.05 2.69
C LEU A 20 24.62 30.08 2.62
N GLU A 21 24.03 31.21 2.31
CA GLU A 21 22.58 31.37 2.17
C GLU A 21 22.04 30.60 0.95
N GLU A 22 22.74 30.59 -0.18
CA GLU A 22 22.37 29.74 -1.34
C GLU A 22 22.60 28.27 -1.09
N PHE A 23 23.67 27.90 -0.37
CA PHE A 23 23.96 26.51 -0.03
C PHE A 23 22.91 25.93 0.93
N THR A 24 22.50 26.71 1.93
CA THR A 24 21.44 26.29 2.87
C THR A 24 20.08 26.20 2.18
N LYS A 25 19.71 27.13 1.32
CA LYS A 25 18.48 27.09 0.51
C LYS A 25 18.47 25.89 -0.44
N GLY A 26 19.61 25.56 -1.06
CA GLY A 26 19.75 24.37 -1.92
C GLY A 26 19.61 23.07 -1.15
N SER A 27 20.23 22.96 0.02
CA SER A 27 20.14 21.78 0.89
C SER A 27 18.74 21.60 1.46
N PHE A 28 18.06 22.68 1.85
CA PHE A 28 16.66 22.62 2.30
C PHE A 28 15.73 22.07 1.22
N ASN A 29 15.87 22.50 -0.03
CA ASN A 29 15.07 21.99 -1.14
C ASN A 29 15.31 20.50 -1.39
N LEU A 30 16.55 20.02 -1.30
CA LEU A 30 16.86 18.60 -1.47
C LEU A 30 16.26 17.72 -0.35
N VAL A 31 16.29 18.20 0.89
CA VAL A 31 15.67 17.49 2.03
C VAL A 31 14.14 17.45 1.88
N PHE A 32 13.51 18.56 1.51
CA PHE A 32 12.06 18.61 1.25
C PHE A 32 11.64 17.67 0.11
N ILE A 33 12.39 17.67 -1.00
CA ILE A 33 12.13 16.77 -2.13
C ILE A 33 12.29 15.31 -1.69
N GLY A 34 13.33 14.99 -0.91
CA GLY A 34 13.55 13.65 -0.35
C GLY A 34 12.41 13.21 0.56
N CYS A 35 11.96 14.06 1.48
CA CYS A 35 10.79 13.80 2.33
C CYS A 35 9.50 13.61 1.51
N PHE A 36 9.27 14.42 0.49
CA PHE A 36 8.11 14.28 -0.40
C PHE A 36 8.12 12.95 -1.14
N ILE A 37 9.27 12.54 -1.67
CA ILE A 37 9.44 11.24 -2.35
C ILE A 37 9.20 10.09 -1.37
N CYS A 38 9.72 10.15 -0.15
CA CYS A 38 9.50 9.12 0.87
C CYS A 38 8.03 9.03 1.27
N VAL A 39 7.37 10.15 1.54
CA VAL A 39 5.93 10.18 1.90
C VAL A 39 5.09 9.66 0.74
N PHE A 40 5.40 10.05 -0.49
CA PHE A 40 4.69 9.61 -1.69
C PHE A 40 4.90 8.10 -1.96
N ALA A 41 6.11 7.59 -1.75
CA ALA A 41 6.39 6.16 -1.84
C ALA A 41 5.61 5.34 -0.79
N LEU A 42 5.51 5.84 0.45
CA LEU A 42 4.70 5.21 1.51
C LEU A 42 3.20 5.24 1.19
N LEU A 43 2.70 6.32 0.58
CA LEU A 43 1.30 6.42 0.15
C LEU A 43 0.99 5.46 -1.00
N ILE A 44 1.91 5.30 -1.96
CA ILE A 44 1.76 4.36 -3.09
C ILE A 44 1.72 2.92 -2.59
N GLN A 45 2.53 2.56 -1.59
CA GLN A 45 2.51 1.20 -1.01
C GLN A 45 1.14 0.83 -0.45
N LYS A 46 0.43 1.75 0.20
CA LYS A 46 -0.93 1.50 0.71
C LYS A 46 -1.97 1.34 -0.40
N VAL A 47 -1.82 2.02 -1.54
CA VAL A 47 -2.74 1.92 -2.68
C VAL A 47 -2.51 0.65 -3.50
N CYS A 48 -1.28 0.12 -3.50
CA CYS A 48 -0.90 -1.03 -4.33
C CYS A 48 -1.26 -2.40 -3.69
N LEU A 49 -1.66 -2.44 -2.42
CA LEU A 49 -1.92 -3.68 -1.67
C LEU A 49 -3.41 -4.08 -1.63
N GLN A 50 -4.30 -3.36 -2.32
CA GLN A 50 -5.70 -3.75 -2.35
C GLN A 50 -5.92 -4.89 -3.35
N VAL A 51 -6.20 -6.08 -2.83
CA VAL A 51 -6.60 -7.24 -3.64
C VAL A 51 -8.04 -7.07 -4.09
N THR A 52 -8.28 -7.20 -5.40
CA THR A 52 -9.65 -7.20 -5.96
C THR A 52 -9.99 -8.61 -6.40
N VAL A 53 -11.15 -9.11 -5.95
CA VAL A 53 -11.67 -10.42 -6.31
C VAL A 53 -13.02 -10.25 -6.99
N GLU A 54 -13.25 -11.01 -8.05
CA GLU A 54 -14.51 -10.99 -8.78
C GLU A 54 -15.31 -12.27 -8.47
N GLY A 55 -16.58 -12.09 -8.14
CA GLY A 55 -17.54 -13.18 -7.94
C GLY A 55 -18.74 -13.04 -8.87
N VAL A 56 -19.45 -14.12 -9.07
CA VAL A 56 -20.69 -14.15 -9.86
C VAL A 56 -21.85 -14.39 -8.91
N ASN A 57 -22.96 -13.68 -9.09
CA ASN A 57 -24.17 -13.86 -8.28
C ASN A 57 -24.61 -15.34 -8.29
N GLY A 58 -24.89 -15.91 -7.10
CA GLY A 58 -25.18 -17.32 -6.90
C GLY A 58 -23.94 -18.26 -6.89
N GLY A 59 -22.77 -17.78 -7.27
CA GLY A 59 -21.51 -18.53 -7.27
C GLY A 59 -20.84 -18.57 -5.89
N SER A 60 -19.55 -18.93 -5.89
CA SER A 60 -18.69 -18.89 -4.71
C SER A 60 -17.36 -18.26 -5.01
N VAL A 61 -16.71 -17.73 -3.98
CA VAL A 61 -15.40 -17.07 -4.09
C VAL A 61 -14.56 -17.40 -2.87
N VAL A 62 -13.24 -17.43 -3.06
CA VAL A 62 -12.28 -17.48 -1.94
C VAL A 62 -11.69 -16.08 -1.76
N LEU A 63 -11.83 -15.55 -0.55
CA LEU A 63 -11.21 -14.29 -0.12
C LEU A 63 -9.90 -14.65 0.58
N PRO A 64 -8.74 -14.23 0.03
CA PRO A 64 -7.45 -14.65 0.55
C PRO A 64 -7.12 -13.94 1.86
N CYS A 65 -6.51 -14.65 2.78
CA CYS A 65 -5.87 -14.10 3.98
C CYS A 65 -4.79 -15.05 4.46
N SER A 66 -3.56 -14.58 4.57
CA SER A 66 -2.42 -15.41 4.96
C SER A 66 -1.50 -14.71 5.92
N SER A 67 -0.96 -15.44 6.89
CA SER A 67 0.10 -14.97 7.76
C SER A 67 1.47 -15.26 7.14
N THR A 68 2.38 -14.33 7.29
CA THR A 68 3.79 -14.47 6.90
C THR A 68 4.62 -15.17 7.99
N GLN A 69 4.06 -15.39 9.17
CA GLN A 69 4.76 -16.05 10.28
C GLN A 69 4.91 -17.55 10.05
N HIS A 70 6.13 -18.05 10.22
CA HIS A 70 6.43 -19.48 9.97
C HIS A 70 6.19 -20.39 11.18
N ASP A 71 6.20 -19.86 12.41
CA ASP A 71 6.07 -20.64 13.65
C ASP A 71 4.78 -20.31 14.40
N LEU A 72 3.64 -20.45 13.71
CA LEU A 72 2.33 -20.15 14.28
C LEU A 72 1.94 -21.15 15.37
N LYS A 73 1.70 -20.63 16.56
CA LYS A 73 1.01 -21.36 17.62
C LYS A 73 -0.48 -21.01 17.55
N LEU A 74 -1.30 -21.87 17.01
CA LEU A 74 -2.72 -21.60 16.78
C LEU A 74 -3.46 -21.10 18.03
N GLN A 75 -3.08 -21.58 19.22
CA GLN A 75 -3.64 -21.13 20.49
C GLN A 75 -3.43 -19.64 20.80
N ASP A 76 -2.47 -18.99 20.12
CA ASP A 76 -2.15 -17.56 20.31
C ASP A 76 -2.72 -16.71 19.17
N VAL A 77 -3.22 -17.34 18.10
CA VAL A 77 -3.70 -16.64 16.89
C VAL A 77 -5.21 -16.46 16.95
N SER A 78 -5.62 -15.22 16.66
CA SER A 78 -7.03 -14.92 16.37
C SER A 78 -7.14 -14.14 15.08
N VAL A 79 -8.17 -14.46 14.29
CA VAL A 79 -8.41 -13.86 12.98
C VAL A 79 -9.83 -13.32 12.93
N HIS A 80 -9.95 -12.08 12.49
CA HIS A 80 -11.22 -11.36 12.44
C HIS A 80 -11.55 -10.95 11.02
N TRP A 81 -12.59 -11.57 10.45
CA TRP A 81 -13.12 -11.21 9.16
C TRP A 81 -14.29 -10.23 9.30
N ARG A 82 -14.19 -9.09 8.61
CA ARG A 82 -15.20 -8.03 8.63
C ARG A 82 -15.58 -7.62 7.21
N HIS A 83 -16.86 -7.29 7.00
CA HIS A 83 -17.37 -6.70 5.77
C HIS A 83 -17.75 -5.24 6.04
N ASN A 84 -17.31 -4.33 5.17
CA ASN A 84 -17.52 -2.89 5.29
C ASN A 84 -17.19 -2.35 6.70
N ASN A 85 -16.12 -2.88 7.31
CA ASN A 85 -15.56 -2.53 8.63
C ASN A 85 -16.44 -2.86 9.85
N SER A 86 -17.66 -3.32 9.69
CA SER A 86 -18.58 -3.50 10.82
C SER A 86 -19.23 -4.88 10.93
N GLU A 87 -19.59 -5.48 9.81
CA GLU A 87 -20.31 -6.78 9.83
C GLU A 87 -19.34 -7.93 10.11
N ILE A 88 -19.63 -8.76 11.11
CA ILE A 88 -18.83 -9.93 11.46
C ILE A 88 -19.12 -11.03 10.44
N VAL A 89 -18.14 -11.29 9.57
CA VAL A 89 -18.22 -12.34 8.56
C VAL A 89 -17.84 -13.69 9.16
N TYR A 90 -16.69 -13.71 9.88
CA TYR A 90 -16.18 -14.91 10.54
C TYR A 90 -15.13 -14.53 11.58
N ASP A 91 -15.08 -15.28 12.69
CA ASP A 91 -14.04 -15.16 13.69
C ASP A 91 -13.39 -16.52 13.95
N ILE A 92 -12.07 -16.53 13.98
CA ILE A 92 -11.23 -17.64 14.42
C ILE A 92 -10.55 -17.16 15.70
N ILE A 93 -10.83 -17.77 16.84
CA ILE A 93 -10.29 -17.33 18.13
C ILE A 93 -9.42 -18.44 18.71
N LYS A 94 -8.16 -18.15 18.95
CA LYS A 94 -7.18 -19.12 19.46
C LYS A 94 -7.16 -20.41 18.61
N GLY A 95 -7.20 -20.25 17.31
CA GLY A 95 -7.20 -21.33 16.33
C GLY A 95 -8.50 -22.11 16.22
N GLY A 96 -9.57 -21.69 16.89
CA GLY A 96 -10.90 -22.31 16.83
C GLY A 96 -11.94 -21.42 16.16
N ASP A 97 -12.83 -22.00 15.38
CA ASP A 97 -13.91 -21.30 14.69
C ASP A 97 -15.00 -20.85 15.66
N VAL A 98 -15.39 -19.57 15.60
CA VAL A 98 -16.43 -18.98 16.45
C VAL A 98 -17.56 -18.43 15.56
N VAL A 99 -18.64 -19.19 15.49
CA VAL A 99 -19.83 -18.86 14.68
C VAL A 99 -20.97 -18.22 15.48
N SER A 100 -20.83 -18.13 16.81
CA SER A 100 -21.91 -17.63 17.69
C SER A 100 -22.18 -16.12 17.48
N VAL A 101 -21.17 -15.35 17.12
CA VAL A 101 -21.24 -13.91 16.89
C VAL A 101 -21.32 -13.53 15.41
N GLN A 102 -21.33 -14.53 14.52
CA GLN A 102 -21.40 -14.34 13.07
C GLN A 102 -22.72 -13.63 12.68
N ASN A 103 -22.60 -12.62 11.82
CA ASN A 103 -23.78 -11.96 11.26
C ASN A 103 -24.66 -13.00 10.53
N PRO A 104 -25.97 -13.04 10.78
CA PRO A 104 -26.89 -14.00 10.18
C PRO A 104 -26.80 -14.11 8.66
N ARG A 105 -26.42 -13.02 8.00
CA ARG A 105 -26.22 -12.95 6.55
C ARG A 105 -25.16 -13.92 6.04
N TYR A 106 -24.12 -14.21 6.83
CA TYR A 106 -23.01 -15.09 6.45
C TYR A 106 -23.13 -16.49 6.99
N LYS A 107 -24.15 -16.73 7.83
CA LYS A 107 -24.34 -18.02 8.46
C LYS A 107 -24.57 -19.10 7.41
N ASN A 108 -23.87 -20.24 7.52
CA ASN A 108 -23.88 -21.37 6.59
C ASN A 108 -23.40 -21.02 5.15
N ARG A 109 -22.83 -19.84 4.94
CA ARG A 109 -22.31 -19.42 3.64
C ARG A 109 -20.80 -19.15 3.65
N ALA A 110 -20.25 -18.79 4.81
CA ALA A 110 -18.82 -18.58 5.00
C ALA A 110 -18.19 -19.85 5.60
N GLU A 111 -17.17 -20.35 4.95
CA GLU A 111 -16.40 -21.53 5.32
C GLU A 111 -14.91 -21.17 5.40
N THR A 112 -14.20 -21.83 6.30
CA THR A 112 -12.75 -21.69 6.47
C THR A 112 -12.03 -22.98 6.04
N PHE A 113 -10.69 -22.98 6.14
CA PHE A 113 -9.86 -24.14 5.83
C PHE A 113 -9.05 -24.58 7.08
N PRO A 114 -9.66 -25.22 8.09
CA PRO A 114 -9.01 -25.50 9.38
C PRO A 114 -7.70 -26.30 9.25
N ASN A 115 -7.61 -27.21 8.27
CA ASN A 115 -6.40 -27.99 8.00
C ASN A 115 -5.22 -27.15 7.48
N GLU A 116 -5.49 -25.92 7.06
CA GLU A 116 -4.50 -24.99 6.52
C GLU A 116 -4.05 -23.94 7.54
N TYR A 117 -4.67 -23.84 8.71
CA TYR A 117 -4.34 -22.82 9.71
C TYR A 117 -2.88 -22.89 10.17
N LEU A 118 -2.33 -24.09 10.35
CA LEU A 118 -0.90 -24.26 10.70
C LEU A 118 0.07 -23.77 9.61
N ARG A 119 -0.42 -23.65 8.37
CA ARG A 119 0.34 -23.08 7.25
C ARG A 119 0.15 -21.58 7.11
N GLY A 120 -0.62 -20.98 8.03
CA GLY A 120 -0.92 -19.55 8.00
C GLY A 120 -2.03 -19.17 7.02
N ASN A 121 -2.76 -20.14 6.43
CA ASN A 121 -3.88 -19.84 5.54
C ASN A 121 -5.18 -19.68 6.33
N PHE A 122 -5.65 -18.43 6.43
CA PHE A 122 -6.90 -18.05 7.10
C PHE A 122 -7.94 -17.50 6.11
N SER A 123 -7.80 -17.86 4.85
CA SER A 123 -8.76 -17.49 3.80
C SER A 123 -10.15 -18.00 4.14
N ILE A 124 -11.18 -17.31 3.64
CA ILE A 124 -12.57 -17.78 3.73
C ILE A 124 -13.13 -18.03 2.34
N LYS A 125 -13.97 -19.06 2.23
CA LYS A 125 -14.80 -19.30 1.07
C LYS A 125 -16.21 -18.81 1.35
N LEU A 126 -16.72 -17.91 0.52
CA LEU A 126 -18.07 -17.39 0.59
C LEU A 126 -18.89 -18.01 -0.52
N ASN A 127 -19.93 -18.77 -0.13
CA ASN A 127 -20.83 -19.50 -1.03
C ASN A 127 -22.11 -18.69 -1.30
N ASN A 128 -22.82 -19.03 -2.37
CA ASN A 128 -24.10 -18.43 -2.77
C ASN A 128 -24.05 -16.90 -2.72
N LEU A 129 -23.14 -16.34 -3.49
CA LEU A 129 -22.89 -14.91 -3.54
C LEU A 129 -24.14 -14.12 -3.89
N GLN A 130 -24.38 -13.04 -3.16
CA GLN A 130 -25.45 -12.12 -3.38
C GLN A 130 -24.88 -10.77 -3.85
N HIS A 131 -25.66 -10.01 -4.57
CA HIS A 131 -25.26 -8.68 -5.03
C HIS A 131 -24.81 -7.77 -3.88
N THR A 132 -25.47 -7.92 -2.75
CA THR A 132 -25.17 -7.21 -1.50
C THR A 132 -23.86 -7.65 -0.85
N ASP A 133 -23.24 -8.77 -1.26
CA ASP A 133 -21.92 -9.18 -0.75
C ASP A 133 -20.78 -8.36 -1.38
N GLY A 134 -21.08 -7.59 -2.44
CA GLY A 134 -20.11 -6.66 -2.99
C GLY A 134 -19.67 -5.63 -1.95
N GLY A 135 -18.38 -5.30 -1.92
CA GLY A 135 -17.83 -4.35 -0.97
C GLY A 135 -16.44 -4.74 -0.47
N MET A 136 -16.05 -4.13 0.62
CA MET A 136 -14.72 -4.28 1.20
C MET A 136 -14.74 -5.32 2.31
N PHE A 137 -13.93 -6.36 2.16
CA PHE A 137 -13.66 -7.34 3.22
C PHE A 137 -12.29 -7.06 3.83
N SER A 138 -12.19 -7.18 5.14
CA SER A 138 -10.92 -7.10 5.85
C SER A 138 -10.70 -8.31 6.73
N CYS A 139 -9.47 -8.81 6.72
CA CYS A 139 -8.96 -9.86 7.56
C CYS A 139 -7.88 -9.29 8.46
N LEU A 140 -8.03 -9.40 9.77
CA LEU A 140 -7.03 -8.97 10.75
C LEU A 140 -6.54 -10.21 11.53
N ILE A 141 -5.23 -10.43 11.53
CA ILE A 141 -4.57 -11.53 12.24
C ILE A 141 -3.85 -10.93 13.46
N THR A 142 -4.17 -11.46 14.64
CA THR A 142 -3.52 -11.07 15.89
C THR A 142 -2.74 -12.26 16.47
N PRO A 143 -1.61 -12.07 17.15
CA PRO A 143 -1.03 -10.80 17.61
C PRO A 143 -0.12 -10.08 16.58
N SER A 144 0.09 -10.65 15.37
CA SER A 144 1.00 -10.09 14.37
C SER A 144 0.57 -8.74 13.79
N ASN A 145 -0.71 -8.35 13.97
CA ASN A 145 -1.33 -7.17 13.34
C ASN A 145 -1.25 -7.17 11.80
N GLU A 146 -1.10 -8.35 11.20
CA GLU A 146 -1.20 -8.50 9.76
C GLU A 146 -2.65 -8.24 9.34
N GLN A 147 -2.84 -7.38 8.35
CA GLN A 147 -4.16 -7.05 7.85
C GLN A 147 -4.17 -7.10 6.32
N GLU A 148 -5.13 -7.83 5.78
CA GLU A 148 -5.43 -7.82 4.35
C GLU A 148 -6.80 -7.20 4.10
N THR A 149 -6.90 -6.47 2.97
CA THR A 149 -8.15 -5.83 2.54
C THR A 149 -8.45 -6.25 1.12
N ILE A 150 -9.66 -6.79 0.91
CA ILE A 150 -10.09 -7.35 -0.35
C ILE A 150 -11.35 -6.61 -0.82
N GLN A 151 -11.32 -6.10 -2.04
CA GLN A 151 -12.51 -5.57 -2.71
C GLN A 151 -13.20 -6.70 -3.46
N LEU A 152 -14.42 -7.07 -3.06
CA LEU A 152 -15.24 -8.03 -3.76
C LEU A 152 -16.19 -7.32 -4.73
N ASN A 153 -16.12 -7.67 -6.00
CA ASN A 153 -17.02 -7.18 -7.03
C ASN A 153 -17.92 -8.32 -7.50
N ILE A 154 -19.23 -8.11 -7.45
CA ILE A 154 -20.21 -9.13 -7.90
C ILE A 154 -20.69 -8.78 -9.30
N LYS A 155 -20.54 -9.74 -10.22
CA LYS A 155 -21.04 -9.65 -11.60
C LYS A 155 -22.36 -10.42 -11.73
N GLU A 156 -23.27 -9.87 -12.51
CA GLU A 156 -24.49 -10.58 -12.92
C GLU A 156 -24.16 -11.62 -14.00
N LEU A 157 -24.81 -12.77 -13.93
CA LEU A 157 -24.83 -13.72 -15.03
C LEU A 157 -25.69 -13.12 -16.17
N THR A 158 -25.08 -12.38 -17.08
CA THR A 158 -25.77 -12.08 -18.34
C THR A 158 -25.93 -13.36 -19.11
N ALA A 159 -27.15 -13.81 -19.29
CA ALA A 159 -27.51 -14.97 -20.10
C ALA A 159 -27.23 -14.69 -21.58
N GLY A 160 -25.96 -14.73 -21.95
CA GLY A 160 -25.44 -14.63 -23.30
C GLY A 160 -24.92 -16.00 -23.74
N LYS A 161 -25.58 -16.60 -24.76
CA LYS A 161 -25.19 -17.86 -25.43
C LYS A 161 -23.67 -17.96 -25.64
N GLY A 162 -23.05 -19.01 -25.15
CA GLY A 162 -21.71 -19.38 -25.54
C GLY A 162 -21.03 -20.27 -24.52
N ASN A 163 -21.04 -21.58 -24.78
CA ASN A 163 -20.20 -22.55 -24.08
C ASN A 163 -18.75 -22.07 -24.08
N LYS A 164 -18.24 -21.73 -22.91
CA LYS A 164 -16.81 -21.75 -22.64
C LYS A 164 -16.61 -22.31 -21.24
N SER A 165 -15.92 -23.45 -21.21
CA SER A 165 -15.35 -24.10 -20.06
C SER A 165 -14.83 -23.09 -19.03
N ILE A 166 -15.19 -23.33 -17.76
CA ILE A 166 -14.68 -22.58 -16.60
C ILE A 166 -13.19 -22.94 -16.46
N GLU A 167 -12.36 -22.21 -17.18
CA GLU A 167 -10.96 -22.08 -16.80
C GLU A 167 -10.90 -21.06 -15.65
N GLN A 168 -10.36 -21.52 -14.52
CA GLN A 168 -9.97 -20.67 -13.41
C GLN A 168 -9.03 -19.57 -13.93
N ALA A 169 -9.61 -18.45 -14.33
CA ALA A 169 -8.83 -17.28 -14.72
C ALA A 169 -8.24 -16.65 -13.46
N ASN A 170 -6.97 -16.92 -13.29
CA ASN A 170 -6.03 -16.12 -12.50
C ASN A 170 -6.02 -14.69 -13.08
N GLN A 171 -7.03 -13.86 -12.77
CA GLN A 171 -7.17 -12.49 -13.28
C GLN A 171 -6.76 -11.42 -12.25
N GLY A 172 -5.85 -11.76 -11.32
CA GLY A 172 -5.15 -10.76 -10.52
C GLY A 172 -4.13 -9.91 -11.31
N SER A 173 -3.77 -10.31 -12.55
CA SER A 173 -2.61 -9.72 -13.23
C SER A 173 -2.90 -8.45 -14.06
N ALA A 174 -4.13 -8.23 -14.54
CA ALA A 174 -4.39 -7.12 -15.46
C ALA A 174 -4.49 -5.75 -14.77
N GLN A 175 -5.10 -5.68 -13.58
CA GLN A 175 -5.17 -4.43 -12.82
C GLN A 175 -3.82 -4.08 -12.18
N THR A 176 -3.10 -5.07 -11.67
CA THR A 176 -1.75 -4.90 -11.12
C THR A 176 -0.79 -4.34 -12.17
N THR A 177 -0.89 -4.82 -13.41
CA THR A 177 -0.05 -4.34 -14.53
C THR A 177 -0.33 -2.89 -14.87
N THR A 178 -1.59 -2.46 -14.82
CA THR A 178 -1.98 -1.07 -15.10
C THR A 178 -1.49 -0.12 -14.01
N VAL A 179 -1.64 -0.49 -12.74
CA VAL A 179 -1.15 0.30 -11.60
C VAL A 179 0.38 0.41 -11.63
N ILE A 180 1.09 -0.70 -11.88
CA ILE A 180 2.55 -0.70 -12.02
C ILE A 180 2.99 0.24 -13.16
N ARG A 181 2.32 0.21 -14.32
CA ARG A 181 2.62 1.12 -15.43
C ARG A 181 2.43 2.59 -15.05
N ILE A 182 1.34 2.93 -14.36
CA ILE A 182 1.10 4.29 -13.87
C ILE A 182 2.19 4.71 -12.89
N CYS A 183 2.54 3.85 -11.92
CA CYS A 183 3.62 4.13 -10.97
C CYS A 183 4.97 4.37 -11.67
N VAL A 184 5.32 3.54 -12.67
CA VAL A 184 6.56 3.70 -13.44
C VAL A 184 6.56 5.04 -14.19
N VAL A 185 5.45 5.39 -14.86
CA VAL A 185 5.33 6.67 -15.58
C VAL A 185 5.49 7.85 -14.63
N VAL A 186 4.86 7.82 -13.46
CA VAL A 186 4.96 8.89 -12.45
C VAL A 186 6.42 9.02 -11.95
N ILE A 187 7.08 7.90 -11.66
CA ILE A 187 8.50 7.90 -11.24
C ILE A 187 9.38 8.52 -12.32
N LEU A 188 9.19 8.13 -13.59
CA LEU A 188 9.95 8.70 -14.71
C LEU A 188 9.73 10.20 -14.86
N LEU A 189 8.49 10.68 -14.71
CA LEU A 189 8.17 12.11 -14.76
C LEU A 189 8.86 12.88 -13.63
N VAL A 190 8.87 12.33 -12.42
CA VAL A 190 9.56 12.93 -11.26
C VAL A 190 11.07 13.00 -11.51
N LEU A 191 11.68 11.93 -12.04
CA LEU A 191 13.11 11.93 -12.38
C LEU A 191 13.45 12.96 -13.46
N ILE A 192 12.60 13.13 -14.48
CA ILE A 192 12.76 14.15 -15.52
C ILE A 192 12.70 15.54 -14.91
N LEU A 193 11.74 15.81 -14.02
CA LEU A 193 11.62 17.10 -13.34
C LEU A 193 12.84 17.41 -12.48
N ILE A 194 13.36 16.44 -11.74
CA ILE A 194 14.57 16.58 -10.92
C ILE A 194 15.78 16.86 -11.81
N SER A 195 15.93 16.14 -12.92
CA SER A 195 17.04 16.36 -13.85
C SER A 195 16.96 17.72 -14.55
N ALA A 196 15.76 18.17 -14.93
CA ALA A 196 15.54 19.51 -15.50
C ALA A 196 15.86 20.62 -14.50
N MET A 197 15.45 20.46 -13.23
CA MET A 197 15.80 21.39 -12.16
C MET A 197 17.31 21.46 -11.93
N ALA A 198 17.98 20.31 -11.86
CA ALA A 198 19.44 20.23 -11.71
C ALA A 198 20.16 20.89 -12.89
N TYR A 199 19.69 20.63 -14.13
CA TYR A 199 20.22 21.25 -15.34
C TYR A 199 20.04 22.78 -15.32
N PHE A 200 18.86 23.27 -14.95
CA PHE A 200 18.57 24.71 -14.84
C PHE A 200 19.46 25.39 -13.81
N MET A 201 19.64 24.77 -12.63
CA MET A 201 20.53 25.26 -11.57
C MET A 201 21.99 25.32 -12.05
N PHE A 202 22.45 24.26 -12.73
CA PHE A 202 23.81 24.21 -13.28
C PHE A 202 24.03 25.28 -14.37
N HIS A 203 23.05 25.46 -15.25
CA HIS A 203 23.13 26.44 -16.32
C HIS A 203 23.08 27.88 -15.79
N ARG A 204 22.29 28.13 -14.74
CA ARG A 204 22.26 29.42 -14.04
C ARG A 204 23.61 29.75 -13.38
N ARG A 205 24.25 28.75 -12.75
CA ARG A 205 25.61 28.92 -12.19
C ARG A 205 26.64 29.29 -13.25
N ARG A 206 26.63 28.63 -14.42
CA ARG A 206 27.55 28.94 -15.50
C ARG A 206 27.39 30.37 -16.06
N ARG A 207 26.16 30.86 -16.14
CA ARG A 207 25.93 32.27 -16.58
C ARG A 207 26.43 33.26 -15.57
N PHE A 208 26.36 32.97 -14.29
CA PHE A 208 26.85 33.86 -13.25
C PHE A 208 28.39 33.96 -13.26
N GLN A 209 29.08 32.84 -13.45
CA GLN A 209 30.56 32.81 -13.54
C GLN A 209 31.11 33.44 -14.84
N ALA A 210 30.33 33.53 -15.88
CA ALA A 210 30.73 34.17 -17.14
C ALA A 210 30.49 35.69 -17.18
N ALA A 211 29.86 36.25 -16.14
CA ALA A 211 29.51 37.65 -16.01
C ALA A 211 30.45 38.42 -15.03
N ILE A 212 31.41 37.69 -14.41
CA ILE A 212 32.52 38.23 -13.61
C ILE A 212 33.81 38.15 -14.45
#